data_37b38bb35a85f8ff65437a0f6bc7651b
#
_entry.id   37b38bb35a85f8ff65437a0f6bc7651b
#
_cell.length_a   1.000
_cell.length_b   1.000
_cell.length_c   1.000
_cell.angle_alpha   90.00
_cell.angle_beta   90.00
_cell.angle_gamma   90.00
#
_symmetry.space_group_name_H-M   'P 1'
#
loop_
_entity.id
_entity.type
_entity.pdbx_description
1 polymer ?
#
loop_
_entity_poly.entity_id
_entity_poly.type
_entity_poly.pdbx_seq_one_letter_code
_entity_poly.pdbx_strand_id
1 'polypeptide(L)'
;MTPSGDAAGVRFPPPLITLVAVLIGVLLQRVAPMNVLPDDLRVIGREIGWIVLVLAIALGVWSVGLFARAGTTWNPVRPTTALVLHGPYRFTRNPMYLAFAIDMAGIALITNNLWILLMIIPDVVGTRVLQIDREERYLSAKFGAEYDAYRAKVRRWI
;
A
#
# COMPACT_ATOMS: atom_id res chain seq x y z
N MET A 1 9.75 9.52 30.94
CA MET A 1 10.51 8.85 29.88
C MET A 1 9.56 7.85 29.23
N THR A 2 8.97 8.17 28.10
CA THR A 2 8.15 7.24 27.31
C THR A 2 9.09 6.20 26.68
N PRO A 3 8.81 4.89 26.79
CA PRO A 3 9.64 3.88 26.14
C PRO A 3 9.51 4.06 24.63
N SER A 4 10.58 4.47 23.98
CA SER A 4 10.71 4.58 22.53
C SER A 4 10.72 3.22 21.79
N GLY A 5 10.16 2.17 22.42
CA GLY A 5 10.19 0.79 21.93
C GLY A 5 8.86 0.18 21.52
N ASP A 6 7.72 0.86 21.70
CA ASP A 6 6.39 0.25 21.46
C ASP A 6 5.75 0.64 20.11
N ALA A 7 6.56 0.90 19.08
CA ALA A 7 6.09 1.13 17.72
C ALA A 7 6.98 0.40 16.71
N ALA A 8 6.48 0.16 15.49
CA ALA A 8 7.19 -0.61 14.46
C ALA A 8 8.51 0.02 13.95
N GLY A 9 8.91 1.18 14.48
CA GLY A 9 10.14 1.88 14.08
C GLY A 9 10.14 2.38 12.62
N VAL A 10 8.94 2.51 12.03
CA VAL A 10 8.75 3.08 10.70
C VAL A 10 8.93 4.59 10.80
N ARG A 11 9.81 5.13 9.97
CA ARG A 11 10.20 6.56 10.02
C ARG A 11 9.30 7.48 9.22
N PHE A 12 8.56 6.92 8.25
CA PHE A 12 7.76 7.69 7.29
C PHE A 12 6.33 7.16 7.25
N PRO A 13 5.32 8.03 7.08
CA PRO A 13 3.96 7.58 6.86
C PRO A 13 3.87 6.75 5.57
N PRO A 14 3.07 5.67 5.55
CA PRO A 14 2.96 4.76 4.41
C PRO A 14 2.76 5.43 3.05
N PRO A 15 1.91 6.45 2.88
CA PRO A 15 1.65 7.05 1.56
C PRO A 15 2.85 7.81 0.97
N LEU A 16 3.87 8.12 1.76
CA LEU A 16 4.96 9.00 1.30
C LEU A 16 5.80 8.34 0.21
N ILE A 17 6.09 7.03 0.34
CA ILE A 17 6.88 6.30 -0.67
C ILE A 17 6.13 6.30 -1.99
N THR A 18 4.84 5.95 -1.96
CA THR A 18 3.97 5.95 -3.15
C THR A 18 3.85 7.34 -3.78
N LEU A 19 3.69 8.39 -2.97
CA LEU A 19 3.67 9.77 -3.47
C LEU A 19 4.97 10.12 -4.21
N VAL A 20 6.12 9.79 -3.64
CA VAL A 20 7.43 10.02 -4.27
C VAL A 20 7.54 9.24 -5.58
N ALA A 21 7.13 7.98 -5.61
CA ALA A 21 7.15 7.15 -6.80
C ALA A 21 6.26 7.75 -7.92
N VAL A 22 5.05 8.18 -7.60
CA VAL A 22 4.15 8.87 -8.55
C VAL A 22 4.76 10.16 -9.07
N LEU A 23 5.35 11.00 -8.21
CA LEU A 23 6.00 12.24 -8.61
C LEU A 23 7.18 11.98 -9.56
N ILE A 24 8.00 10.96 -9.29
CA ILE A 24 9.10 10.56 -10.19
C ILE A 24 8.51 10.13 -11.54
N GLY A 25 7.46 9.31 -11.56
CA GLY A 25 6.81 8.89 -12.80
C GLY A 25 6.25 10.06 -13.61
N VAL A 26 5.67 11.07 -12.94
CA VAL A 26 5.19 12.31 -13.60
C VAL A 26 6.35 13.13 -14.17
N LEU A 27 7.45 13.24 -13.45
CA LEU A 27 8.64 13.98 -13.93
C LEU A 27 9.29 13.27 -15.12
N LEU A 28 9.43 11.94 -15.06
CA LEU A 28 9.97 11.16 -16.17
C LEU A 28 9.12 11.28 -17.44
N GLN A 29 7.80 11.34 -17.29
CA GLN A 29 6.88 11.55 -18.42
C GLN A 29 7.09 12.90 -19.12
N ARG A 30 7.53 13.92 -18.39
CA ARG A 30 7.84 15.24 -19.00
C ARG A 30 9.15 15.24 -19.78
N VAL A 31 10.12 14.41 -19.39
CA VAL A 31 11.45 14.33 -19.99
C VAL A 31 11.49 13.31 -21.14
N ALA A 32 10.86 12.17 -20.93
CA ALA A 32 10.80 11.04 -21.88
C ALA A 32 9.38 10.47 -21.92
N PRO A 33 8.46 11.06 -22.69
CA PRO A 33 7.07 10.61 -22.74
C PRO A 33 6.95 9.16 -23.19
N MET A 34 6.28 8.34 -22.37
CA MET A 34 5.96 6.93 -22.67
C MET A 34 4.53 6.64 -22.29
N ASN A 35 3.75 6.17 -23.25
CA ASN A 35 2.32 5.88 -23.06
C ASN A 35 2.11 4.41 -22.65
N VAL A 36 1.12 4.14 -21.80
CA VAL A 36 0.66 2.79 -21.44
C VAL A 36 -0.07 2.18 -22.62
N LEU A 37 -0.93 2.96 -23.26
CA LEU A 37 -1.80 2.53 -24.35
C LEU A 37 -1.64 3.46 -25.55
N PRO A 38 -1.84 2.94 -26.78
CA PRO A 38 -1.93 3.77 -27.98
C PRO A 38 -3.14 4.71 -27.93
N ASP A 39 -3.11 5.76 -28.75
CA ASP A 39 -4.07 6.86 -28.66
C ASP A 39 -5.52 6.46 -28.89
N ASP A 40 -5.79 5.49 -29.74
CA ASP A 40 -7.11 4.93 -30.03
C ASP A 40 -7.74 4.22 -28.81
N LEU A 41 -6.93 3.67 -27.91
CA LEU A 41 -7.37 3.00 -26.68
C LEU A 41 -7.34 3.89 -25.45
N ARG A 42 -6.85 5.14 -25.58
CA ARG A 42 -6.64 6.05 -24.44
C ARG A 42 -7.92 6.36 -23.67
N VAL A 43 -9.05 6.52 -24.36
CA VAL A 43 -10.34 6.81 -23.72
C VAL A 43 -10.78 5.62 -22.87
N ILE A 44 -10.74 4.43 -23.43
CA ILE A 44 -11.10 3.18 -22.70
C ILE A 44 -10.18 2.98 -21.51
N GLY A 45 -8.87 3.17 -21.71
CA GLY A 45 -7.88 3.06 -20.63
C GLY A 45 -8.15 4.02 -19.48
N ARG A 46 -8.54 5.27 -19.78
CA ARG A 46 -8.89 6.25 -18.77
C ARG A 46 -10.13 5.84 -17.96
N GLU A 47 -11.18 5.35 -18.62
CA GLU A 47 -12.39 4.89 -17.92
C GLU A 47 -12.10 3.67 -17.03
N ILE A 48 -11.34 2.71 -17.51
CA ILE A 48 -10.85 1.57 -16.71
C ILE A 48 -10.00 2.09 -15.54
N GLY A 49 -9.12 3.05 -15.77
CA GLY A 49 -8.28 3.66 -14.75
C GLY A 49 -9.08 4.26 -13.60
N TRP A 50 -10.20 4.95 -13.89
CA TRP A 50 -11.10 5.48 -12.87
C TRP A 50 -11.77 4.38 -12.06
N ILE A 51 -12.21 3.30 -12.70
CA ILE A 51 -12.79 2.14 -12.00
C ILE A 51 -11.75 1.52 -11.07
N VAL A 52 -10.53 1.29 -11.56
CA VAL A 52 -9.41 0.73 -10.78
C VAL A 52 -9.09 1.62 -9.57
N LEU A 53 -9.01 2.94 -9.79
CA LEU A 53 -8.71 3.91 -8.73
C LEU A 53 -9.79 3.90 -7.63
N VAL A 54 -11.06 3.94 -8.02
CA VAL A 54 -12.17 3.91 -7.05
C VAL A 54 -12.19 2.62 -6.24
N LEU A 55 -11.94 1.47 -6.87
CA LEU A 55 -11.87 0.18 -6.18
C LEU A 55 -10.67 0.11 -5.22
N ALA A 56 -9.51 0.66 -5.61
CA ALA A 56 -8.33 0.72 -4.77
C ALA A 56 -8.55 1.63 -3.55
N ILE A 57 -9.11 2.83 -3.75
CA ILE A 57 -9.49 3.73 -2.65
C ILE A 57 -10.49 3.05 -1.71
N ALA A 58 -11.50 2.36 -2.24
CA ALA A 58 -12.47 1.62 -1.44
C ALA A 58 -11.79 0.52 -0.60
N LEU A 59 -10.84 -0.22 -1.17
CA LEU A 59 -10.03 -1.22 -0.46
C LEU A 59 -9.20 -0.57 0.66
N GLY A 60 -8.55 0.55 0.38
CA GLY A 60 -7.74 1.30 1.34
C GLY A 60 -8.60 1.81 2.51
N VAL A 61 -9.72 2.47 2.21
CA VAL A 61 -10.66 2.99 3.22
C VAL A 61 -11.25 1.86 4.05
N TRP A 62 -11.65 0.75 3.43
CA TRP A 62 -12.13 -0.42 4.15
C TRP A 62 -11.05 -0.97 5.09
N SER A 63 -9.81 -1.11 4.61
CA SER A 63 -8.68 -1.61 5.39
C SER A 63 -8.40 -0.73 6.62
N VAL A 64 -8.35 0.59 6.43
CA VAL A 64 -8.15 1.57 7.52
C VAL A 64 -9.34 1.57 8.50
N GLY A 65 -10.56 1.51 7.98
CA GLY A 65 -11.78 1.51 8.79
C GLY A 65 -11.87 0.33 9.76
N LEU A 66 -11.27 -0.81 9.43
CA LEU A 66 -11.21 -1.98 10.32
C LEU A 66 -10.32 -1.73 11.55
N PHE A 67 -9.23 -0.97 11.44
CA PHE A 67 -8.42 -0.57 12.59
C PHE A 67 -9.20 0.33 13.54
N ALA A 68 -9.94 1.30 13.00
CA ALA A 68 -10.79 2.17 13.81
C ALA A 68 -11.87 1.36 14.58
N ARG A 69 -12.50 0.38 13.92
CA ARG A 69 -13.49 -0.51 14.56
C ARG A 69 -12.88 -1.43 15.62
N ALA A 70 -11.62 -1.83 15.46
CA ALA A 70 -10.89 -2.64 16.42
C ALA A 70 -10.28 -1.80 17.57
N GLY A 71 -10.51 -0.49 17.63
CA GLY A 71 -9.96 0.40 18.64
C GLY A 71 -8.43 0.52 18.61
N THR A 72 -7.83 0.28 17.45
CA THR A 72 -6.37 0.33 17.26
C THR A 72 -6.00 1.28 16.13
N THR A 73 -4.70 1.53 15.95
CA THR A 73 -4.19 2.44 14.92
C THR A 73 -3.65 1.69 13.72
N TRP A 74 -3.93 2.23 12.53
CA TRP A 74 -3.29 1.82 11.29
C TRP A 74 -1.91 2.46 11.09
N ASN A 75 -1.60 3.49 11.88
CA ASN A 75 -0.35 4.25 11.75
C ASN A 75 0.81 3.49 12.42
N PRO A 76 1.81 3.00 11.67
CA PRO A 76 2.90 2.19 12.21
C PRO A 76 3.87 2.96 13.12
N VAL A 77 3.73 4.29 13.19
CA VAL A 77 4.48 5.15 14.14
C VAL A 77 3.87 5.11 15.53
N ARG A 78 2.64 4.61 15.67
CA ARG A 78 1.94 4.48 16.96
C ARG A 78 1.83 3.02 17.39
N PRO A 79 1.72 2.74 18.70
CA PRO A 79 1.55 1.38 19.20
C PRO A 79 0.25 0.75 18.69
N THR A 80 0.36 -0.43 18.08
CA THR A 80 -0.81 -1.26 17.73
C THR A 80 -1.32 -1.97 18.98
N THR A 81 -2.60 -1.86 19.29
CA THR A 81 -3.20 -2.42 20.51
C THR A 81 -3.96 -3.73 20.26
N ALA A 82 -4.35 -4.02 19.01
CA ALA A 82 -5.07 -5.22 18.62
C ALA A 82 -4.71 -5.66 17.20
N LEU A 83 -4.71 -6.96 16.93
CA LEU A 83 -4.56 -7.50 15.58
C LEU A 83 -5.89 -7.42 14.81
N VAL A 84 -5.80 -6.98 13.56
CA VAL A 84 -6.93 -6.96 12.62
C VAL A 84 -6.73 -8.09 11.61
N LEU A 85 -7.53 -9.16 11.73
CA LEU A 85 -7.37 -10.40 10.97
C LEU A 85 -8.56 -10.71 10.05
N HIS A 86 -9.51 -9.79 9.91
CA HIS A 86 -10.76 -9.96 9.16
C HIS A 86 -10.88 -9.00 7.97
N GLY A 87 -11.95 -9.15 7.19
CA GLY A 87 -12.11 -8.38 5.96
C GLY A 87 -10.99 -8.68 4.95
N PRO A 88 -10.39 -7.67 4.30
CA PRO A 88 -9.32 -7.87 3.33
C PRO A 88 -8.06 -8.50 3.93
N TYR A 89 -7.85 -8.38 5.26
CA TYR A 89 -6.74 -9.03 5.97
C TYR A 89 -6.83 -10.57 6.00
N ARG A 90 -7.93 -11.16 5.56
CA ARG A 90 -8.03 -12.62 5.36
C ARG A 90 -7.34 -13.11 4.08
N PHE A 91 -7.13 -12.24 3.11
CA PHE A 91 -6.59 -12.56 1.79
C PHE A 91 -5.14 -12.10 1.63
N THR A 92 -4.81 -10.95 2.21
CA THR A 92 -3.46 -10.39 2.21
C THR A 92 -3.18 -9.77 3.57
N ARG A 93 -1.91 -9.83 4.02
CA ARG A 93 -1.51 -9.17 5.27
C ARG A 93 -1.34 -7.66 5.12
N ASN A 94 -1.28 -7.16 3.88
CA ASN A 94 -0.96 -5.77 3.57
C ASN A 94 -1.97 -5.12 2.60
N PRO A 95 -3.29 -5.17 2.89
CA PRO A 95 -4.29 -4.66 1.94
C PRO A 95 -4.21 -3.16 1.70
N MET A 96 -3.75 -2.35 2.67
CA MET A 96 -3.52 -0.91 2.47
C MET A 96 -2.38 -0.65 1.48
N TYR A 97 -1.26 -1.37 1.59
CA TYR A 97 -0.14 -1.22 0.67
C TYR A 97 -0.47 -1.78 -0.72
N LEU A 98 -1.29 -2.83 -0.78
CA LEU A 98 -1.83 -3.34 -2.04
C LEU A 98 -2.73 -2.29 -2.71
N ALA A 99 -3.56 -1.60 -1.94
CA ALA A 99 -4.40 -0.51 -2.45
C ALA A 99 -3.53 0.60 -3.08
N PHE A 100 -2.44 1.03 -2.44
CA PHE A 100 -1.54 2.04 -3.01
C PHE A 100 -0.92 1.60 -4.36
N ALA A 101 -0.52 0.33 -4.48
CA ALA A 101 0.00 -0.18 -5.75
C ALA A 101 -1.07 -0.20 -6.85
N ILE A 102 -2.32 -0.55 -6.50
CA ILE A 102 -3.46 -0.52 -7.42
C ILE A 102 -3.86 0.93 -7.77
N ASP A 103 -3.80 1.86 -6.79
CA ASP A 103 -4.01 3.30 -7.04
C ASP A 103 -3.03 3.83 -8.10
N MET A 104 -1.74 3.46 -7.99
CA MET A 104 -0.74 3.83 -9.00
C MET A 104 -1.08 3.28 -10.39
N ALA A 105 -1.57 2.04 -10.48
CA ALA A 105 -1.99 1.46 -11.76
C ALA A 105 -3.19 2.23 -12.34
N GLY A 106 -4.18 2.59 -11.51
CA GLY A 106 -5.30 3.43 -11.89
C GLY A 106 -4.86 4.81 -12.41
N ILE A 107 -3.98 5.49 -11.67
CA ILE A 107 -3.41 6.79 -12.07
C ILE A 107 -2.62 6.68 -13.38
N ALA A 108 -1.83 5.61 -13.55
CA ALA A 108 -1.07 5.36 -14.77
C ALA A 108 -1.97 5.23 -16.00
N LEU A 109 -3.10 4.53 -15.89
CA LEU A 109 -4.10 4.39 -16.96
C LEU A 109 -4.83 5.71 -17.23
N ILE A 110 -5.28 6.42 -16.19
CA ILE A 110 -5.97 7.72 -16.32
C ILE A 110 -5.10 8.73 -17.07
N THR A 111 -3.81 8.78 -16.70
CA THR A 111 -2.85 9.75 -17.26
C THR A 111 -2.14 9.25 -18.51
N ASN A 112 -2.35 7.99 -18.88
CA ASN A 112 -1.63 7.27 -19.94
C ASN A 112 -0.11 7.34 -19.77
N ASN A 113 0.38 7.19 -18.53
CA ASN A 113 1.77 7.37 -18.15
C ASN A 113 2.42 6.04 -17.77
N LEU A 114 3.25 5.50 -18.66
CA LEU A 114 3.94 4.22 -18.43
C LEU A 114 4.96 4.31 -17.28
N TRP A 115 5.56 5.46 -17.02
CA TRP A 115 6.52 5.61 -15.94
C TRP A 115 5.88 5.41 -14.57
N ILE A 116 4.65 5.89 -14.35
CA ILE A 116 3.94 5.63 -13.09
C ILE A 116 3.70 4.13 -12.92
N LEU A 117 3.34 3.42 -13.99
CA LEU A 117 3.15 1.96 -13.95
C LEU A 117 4.45 1.23 -13.60
N LEU A 118 5.57 1.64 -14.19
CA LEU A 118 6.89 1.08 -13.89
C LEU A 118 7.36 1.40 -12.47
N MET A 119 6.97 2.55 -11.92
CA MET A 119 7.31 2.95 -10.55
C MET A 119 6.59 2.11 -9.48
N ILE A 120 5.60 1.30 -9.83
CA ILE A 120 5.01 0.31 -8.90
C ILE A 120 6.07 -0.67 -8.38
N ILE A 121 7.02 -1.07 -9.21
CA ILE A 121 8.06 -2.03 -8.82
C ILE A 121 8.94 -1.47 -7.68
N PRO A 122 9.61 -0.31 -7.85
CA PRO A 122 10.40 0.26 -6.76
C PRO A 122 9.54 0.69 -5.56
N ASP A 123 8.28 1.09 -5.74
CA ASP A 123 7.36 1.39 -4.65
C ASP A 123 7.09 0.14 -3.79
N VAL A 124 6.70 -0.98 -4.39
CA VAL A 124 6.43 -2.25 -3.69
C VAL A 124 7.69 -2.77 -2.98
N VAL A 125 8.87 -2.68 -3.63
CA VAL A 125 10.13 -3.09 -3.03
C VAL A 125 10.51 -2.17 -1.86
N GLY A 126 10.44 -0.85 -2.07
CA GLY A 126 10.74 0.15 -1.04
C GLY A 126 9.81 0.04 0.17
N THR A 127 8.50 -0.07 -0.07
CA THR A 127 7.48 -0.28 0.97
C THR A 127 7.74 -1.56 1.75
N ARG A 128 8.07 -2.66 1.05
CA ARG A 128 8.42 -3.93 1.71
C ARG A 128 9.59 -3.76 2.67
N VAL A 129 10.71 -3.21 2.19
CA VAL A 129 11.96 -3.13 2.97
C VAL A 129 11.88 -2.09 4.08
N LEU A 130 11.30 -0.93 3.79
CA LEU A 130 11.30 0.20 4.71
C LEU A 130 10.17 0.17 5.74
N GLN A 131 9.05 -0.49 5.41
CA GLN A 131 7.83 -0.49 6.23
C GLN A 131 7.40 -1.90 6.62
N ILE A 132 6.97 -2.74 5.67
CA ILE A 132 6.32 -4.02 5.95
C ILE A 132 7.22 -4.96 6.76
N ASP A 133 8.50 -5.11 6.40
CA ASP A 133 9.41 -6.01 7.13
C ASP A 133 9.64 -5.54 8.58
N ARG A 134 9.52 -4.25 8.87
CA ARG A 134 9.59 -3.70 10.24
C ARG A 134 8.29 -3.93 11.00
N GLU A 135 7.15 -3.69 10.35
CA GLU A 135 5.83 -3.93 10.93
C GLU A 135 5.63 -5.41 11.27
N GLU A 136 5.99 -6.32 10.37
CA GLU A 136 5.88 -7.77 10.62
C GLU A 136 6.75 -8.22 11.80
N ARG A 137 7.99 -7.70 11.93
CA ARG A 137 8.84 -7.98 13.08
C ARG A 137 8.25 -7.46 14.39
N TYR A 138 7.75 -6.23 14.37
CA TYR A 138 7.09 -5.64 15.53
C TYR A 138 5.85 -6.41 15.94
N LEU A 139 4.99 -6.80 14.99
CA LEU A 139 3.78 -7.56 15.27
C LEU A 139 4.09 -8.97 15.80
N SER A 140 5.10 -9.66 15.25
CA SER A 140 5.57 -10.95 15.78
C SER A 140 6.12 -10.80 17.21
N ALA A 141 6.91 -9.77 17.50
CA ALA A 141 7.45 -9.54 18.84
C ALA A 141 6.32 -9.19 19.84
N LYS A 142 5.31 -8.46 19.42
CA LYS A 142 4.24 -7.98 20.30
C LYS A 142 3.14 -9.01 20.54
N PHE A 143 2.71 -9.70 19.52
CA PHE A 143 1.56 -10.63 19.55
C PHE A 143 1.97 -12.11 19.51
N GLY A 144 3.26 -12.41 19.29
CA GLY A 144 3.83 -13.76 19.38
C GLY A 144 3.09 -14.78 18.52
N ALA A 145 2.71 -15.89 19.17
CA ALA A 145 2.08 -17.03 18.51
C ALA A 145 0.79 -16.70 17.74
N GLU A 146 0.01 -15.70 18.17
CA GLU A 146 -1.22 -15.29 17.49
C GLU A 146 -0.91 -14.72 16.10
N TYR A 147 0.07 -13.80 16.02
CA TYR A 147 0.49 -13.22 14.74
C TYR A 147 1.19 -14.26 13.86
N ASP A 148 2.01 -15.14 14.44
CA ASP A 148 2.74 -16.17 13.68
C ASP A 148 1.77 -17.20 13.07
N ALA A 149 0.71 -17.58 13.79
CA ALA A 149 -0.36 -18.43 13.27
C ALA A 149 -1.13 -17.75 12.10
N TYR A 150 -1.37 -16.45 12.19
CA TYR A 150 -1.96 -15.66 11.10
C TYR A 150 -1.01 -15.62 9.89
N ARG A 151 0.27 -15.31 10.11
CA ARG A 151 1.29 -15.25 9.06
C ARG A 151 1.49 -16.57 8.32
N ALA A 152 1.28 -17.69 8.99
CA ALA A 152 1.34 -19.02 8.37
C ALA A 152 0.16 -19.29 7.41
N LYS A 153 -0.99 -18.65 7.62
CA LYS A 153 -2.22 -18.86 6.85
C LYS A 153 -2.43 -17.85 5.72
N VAL A 154 -2.00 -16.62 5.93
CA VAL A 154 -2.26 -15.50 5.01
C VAL A 154 -0.96 -15.03 4.37
N ARG A 155 -0.96 -14.90 3.06
CA ARG A 155 0.22 -14.42 2.32
C ARG A 155 0.45 -12.92 2.55
N ARG A 156 1.67 -12.46 2.26
CA ARG A 156 2.05 -11.05 2.39
C ARG A 156 1.28 -10.18 1.39
N TRP A 157 1.14 -10.66 0.15
CA TRP A 157 0.45 -9.95 -0.92
C TRP A 157 -0.82 -10.69 -1.31
N ILE A 158 -0.76 -11.63 -2.22
CA ILE A 158 -1.92 -12.42 -2.68
C ILE A 158 -1.50 -13.89 -2.79
#